data_64a03b716eafcf9d13db8c7b4b596f91
#
_entry.id   64a03b716eafcf9d13db8c7b4b596f91
#
_cell.length_a   1.000
_cell.length_b   1.000
_cell.length_c   1.000
_cell.angle_alpha   90.00
_cell.angle_beta   90.00
_cell.angle_gamma   90.00
#
_symmetry.space_group_name_H-M   'P 1'
#
loop_
_entity.id
_entity.type
_entity.pdbx_description
1 polymer ?
#
loop_
_entity_poly.entity_id
_entity_poly.type
_entity_poly.pdbx_seq_one_letter_code
_entity_poly.pdbx_strand_id
1 'polypeptide(L)'
;KTAAISRHTNAFKINEDVVIPLPRMAEYTDGIERINIELSLRNKLALCEALTDFFSQSTLPLGRHDDAAGISSAERLEDRVAQALALIDGVRTLWSGWLRDVEPLFAQLQDHSLRASWKTQIRQPLQQIFSGVAFEPVLKECNAIHQRVLKGRVWVALHMHAGDGNVHTNIPVNSDDYEMLQAAHGA
;
A
#
# COMPACT_ATOMS: atom_id res chain seq x y z
N LYS A 1 7.38 7.66 21.42
CA LYS A 1 7.15 7.35 19.96
C LYS A 1 5.84 7.94 19.42
N THR A 2 4.84 8.22 20.25
CA THR A 2 3.57 8.85 19.86
C THR A 2 3.72 10.31 19.40
N ALA A 3 4.71 11.03 19.90
CA ALA A 3 5.01 12.41 19.51
C ALA A 3 5.54 12.58 18.08
N ALA A 4 6.01 11.49 17.44
CA ALA A 4 6.47 11.53 16.05
C ALA A 4 5.32 11.50 15.03
N ILE A 5 4.15 11.00 15.44
CA ILE A 5 2.96 10.91 14.57
C ILE A 5 2.26 12.28 14.48
N SER A 6 2.30 13.07 15.56
CA SER A 6 1.63 14.38 15.63
C SER A 6 2.35 15.51 14.89
N ARG A 7 3.57 15.31 14.40
CA ARG A 7 4.38 16.36 13.75
C ARG A 7 4.03 16.67 12.30
N HIS A 8 3.21 15.85 11.65
CA HIS A 8 2.98 15.99 10.20
C HIS A 8 1.53 16.04 9.74
N THR A 9 0.56 15.89 10.63
CA THR A 9 -0.87 15.92 10.24
C THR A 9 -1.75 16.30 11.42
N ASN A 10 -2.95 16.80 11.18
CA ASN A 10 -4.07 16.87 12.12
C ASN A 10 -4.54 15.43 12.48
N ALA A 11 -3.62 14.59 12.95
CA ALA A 11 -3.92 13.21 13.26
C ALA A 11 -4.59 13.12 14.63
N PHE A 12 -5.76 12.53 14.68
CA PHE A 12 -6.33 12.05 15.93
C PHE A 12 -6.25 10.52 15.99
N LYS A 13 -6.50 9.98 17.18
CA LYS A 13 -6.49 8.54 17.41
C LYS A 13 -7.87 8.09 17.80
N ILE A 14 -8.32 7.00 17.18
CA ILE A 14 -9.39 6.20 17.75
C ILE A 14 -8.73 5.27 18.77
N ASN A 15 -9.09 5.41 20.04
CA ASN A 15 -8.54 4.61 21.13
C ASN A 15 -9.62 3.70 21.66
N GLU A 16 -9.25 2.44 21.91
CA GLU A 16 -10.03 1.54 22.76
C GLU A 16 -9.12 0.91 23.80
N ASP A 17 -9.61 0.85 25.02
CA ASP A 17 -8.94 0.24 26.16
C ASP A 17 -9.72 -1.02 26.54
N VAL A 18 -9.04 -2.15 26.47
CA VAL A 18 -9.64 -3.46 26.79
C VAL A 18 -8.76 -4.22 27.76
N VAL A 19 -9.37 -5.04 28.60
CA VAL A 19 -8.68 -5.98 29.46
C VAL A 19 -8.81 -7.37 28.87
N ILE A 20 -7.68 -7.94 28.47
CA ILE A 20 -7.61 -9.28 27.88
C ILE A 20 -7.08 -10.27 28.94
N PRO A 21 -7.77 -11.37 29.20
CA PRO A 21 -7.25 -12.42 30.06
C PRO A 21 -5.89 -12.90 29.56
N LEU A 22 -4.89 -13.00 30.45
CA LEU A 22 -3.52 -13.35 30.08
C LEU A 22 -3.40 -14.61 29.20
N PRO A 23 -4.16 -15.70 29.43
CA PRO A 23 -4.12 -16.86 28.55
C PRO A 23 -4.58 -16.61 27.12
N ARG A 24 -5.36 -15.56 26.88
CA ARG A 24 -5.87 -15.17 25.54
C ARG A 24 -5.09 -14.07 24.86
N MET A 25 -4.02 -13.59 25.49
CA MET A 25 -3.22 -12.46 24.96
C MET A 25 -2.61 -12.78 23.60
N ALA A 26 -2.08 -13.99 23.41
CA ALA A 26 -1.50 -14.42 22.13
C ALA A 26 -2.55 -14.41 21.01
N GLU A 27 -3.73 -15.01 21.26
CA GLU A 27 -4.86 -15.02 20.32
C GLU A 27 -5.29 -13.60 19.92
N TYR A 28 -5.37 -12.70 20.89
CA TYR A 28 -5.70 -11.31 20.64
C TYR A 28 -4.65 -10.61 19.77
N THR A 29 -3.36 -10.82 20.07
CA THR A 29 -2.26 -10.24 19.30
C THR A 29 -2.25 -10.74 17.85
N ASP A 30 -2.46 -12.03 17.64
CA ASP A 30 -2.55 -12.62 16.30
C ASP A 30 -3.77 -12.07 15.53
N GLY A 31 -4.88 -11.82 16.22
CA GLY A 31 -6.06 -11.17 15.62
C GLY A 31 -5.76 -9.77 15.11
N ILE A 32 -5.07 -8.94 15.91
CA ILE A 32 -4.65 -7.59 15.49
C ILE A 32 -3.63 -7.64 14.37
N GLU A 33 -2.68 -8.57 14.40
CA GLU A 33 -1.70 -8.75 13.32
C GLU A 33 -2.39 -9.15 12.01
N ARG A 34 -3.39 -10.02 12.07
CA ARG A 34 -4.25 -10.37 10.93
C ARG A 34 -4.94 -9.14 10.33
N ILE A 35 -5.58 -8.32 11.15
CA ILE A 35 -6.22 -7.06 10.72
C ILE A 35 -5.19 -6.17 10.03
N ASN A 36 -3.99 -6.01 10.59
CA ASN A 36 -2.92 -5.20 10.00
C ASN A 36 -2.44 -5.74 8.65
N ILE A 37 -2.35 -7.06 8.50
CA ILE A 37 -2.00 -7.72 7.24
C ILE A 37 -3.07 -7.42 6.18
N GLU A 38 -4.36 -7.59 6.53
CA GLU A 38 -5.47 -7.31 5.62
C GLU A 38 -5.52 -5.84 5.21
N LEU A 39 -5.42 -4.91 6.17
CA LEU A 39 -5.37 -3.46 5.90
C LEU A 39 -4.19 -3.09 5.00
N SER A 40 -3.03 -3.72 5.22
CA SER A 40 -1.85 -3.52 4.38
C SER A 40 -2.08 -4.02 2.95
N LEU A 41 -2.72 -5.18 2.77
CA LEU A 41 -3.04 -5.72 1.45
C LEU A 41 -4.09 -4.85 0.73
N ARG A 42 -5.13 -4.38 1.43
CA ARG A 42 -6.14 -3.45 0.87
C ARG A 42 -5.48 -2.14 0.38
N ASN A 43 -4.59 -1.56 1.17
CA ASN A 43 -3.85 -0.35 0.75
C ASN A 43 -2.99 -0.60 -0.50
N LYS A 44 -2.40 -1.79 -0.63
CA LYS A 44 -1.63 -2.18 -1.83
C LYS A 44 -2.50 -2.43 -3.04
N LEU A 45 -3.72 -2.94 -2.87
CA LEU A 45 -4.70 -3.07 -3.95
C LEU A 45 -5.16 -1.69 -4.45
N ALA A 46 -5.40 -0.74 -3.54
CA ALA A 46 -5.69 0.65 -3.90
C ALA A 46 -4.53 1.29 -4.71
N LEU A 47 -3.28 0.91 -4.40
CA LEU A 47 -2.14 1.32 -5.22
C LEU A 47 -2.21 0.75 -6.64
N CYS A 48 -2.58 -0.53 -6.80
CA CYS A 48 -2.75 -1.12 -8.12
C CYS A 48 -3.86 -0.42 -8.92
N GLU A 49 -4.98 -0.07 -8.29
CA GLU A 49 -6.07 0.70 -8.92
C GLU A 49 -5.57 2.07 -9.38
N ALA A 50 -4.94 2.85 -8.50
CA ALA A 50 -4.43 4.18 -8.82
C ALA A 50 -3.37 4.16 -9.94
N LEU A 51 -2.54 3.13 -10.02
CA LEU A 51 -1.58 2.95 -11.11
C LEU A 51 -2.27 2.53 -12.41
N THR A 52 -3.29 1.67 -12.34
CA THR A 52 -4.10 1.30 -13.51
C THR A 52 -4.78 2.54 -14.10
N ASP A 53 -5.39 3.37 -13.27
CA ASP A 53 -6.01 4.63 -13.68
C ASP A 53 -5.00 5.58 -14.33
N PHE A 54 -3.80 5.69 -13.75
CA PHE A 54 -2.73 6.50 -14.33
C PHE A 54 -2.30 6.02 -15.71
N PHE A 55 -2.05 4.72 -15.89
CA PHE A 55 -1.64 4.18 -17.19
C PHE A 55 -2.78 4.09 -18.21
N SER A 56 -4.02 4.20 -17.79
CA SER A 56 -5.21 4.25 -18.66
C SER A 56 -5.52 5.65 -19.19
N GLN A 57 -4.76 6.68 -18.77
CA GLN A 57 -4.91 8.03 -19.28
C GLN A 57 -4.45 8.13 -20.73
N SER A 58 -5.07 9.01 -21.50
CA SER A 58 -4.74 9.25 -22.90
C SER A 58 -3.35 9.88 -23.11
N THR A 59 -2.78 10.50 -22.06
CA THR A 59 -1.50 11.21 -22.15
C THR A 59 -0.68 10.95 -20.90
N LEU A 60 0.52 10.40 -21.07
CA LEU A 60 1.49 10.22 -19.98
C LEU A 60 2.52 11.35 -19.98
N PRO A 61 3.04 11.75 -18.80
CA PRO A 61 4.10 12.75 -18.71
C PRO A 61 5.41 12.18 -19.28
N LEU A 62 5.84 12.69 -20.41
CA LEU A 62 7.13 12.34 -21.02
C LEU A 62 8.12 13.48 -20.85
N GLY A 63 9.40 13.13 -20.70
CA GLY A 63 10.51 14.09 -20.75
C GLY A 63 10.70 14.63 -22.17
N ARG A 64 11.33 15.79 -22.28
CA ARG A 64 11.74 16.33 -23.60
C ARG A 64 12.78 15.39 -24.21
N HIS A 65 12.47 14.87 -25.36
CA HIS A 65 13.41 14.16 -26.20
C HIS A 65 13.67 15.02 -27.45
N ASP A 66 14.92 15.40 -27.66
CA ASP A 66 15.38 16.06 -28.90
C ASP A 66 15.54 15.02 -30.02
N ASP A 67 14.49 14.26 -30.33
CA ASP A 67 14.60 13.24 -31.37
C ASP A 67 13.47 13.28 -32.36
N ALA A 68 13.90 13.52 -33.58
CA ALA A 68 13.25 13.28 -34.86
C ALA A 68 12.93 11.79 -35.12
N ALA A 69 12.39 11.07 -34.14
CA ALA A 69 11.98 9.69 -34.32
C ALA A 69 10.45 9.62 -34.25
N GLY A 70 9.82 9.91 -35.39
CA GLY A 70 8.38 9.84 -35.59
C GLY A 70 7.70 8.53 -35.15
N ILE A 71 6.63 8.15 -35.81
CA ILE A 71 5.69 7.03 -35.62
C ILE A 71 6.15 5.84 -34.74
N SER A 72 7.44 5.46 -34.79
CA SER A 72 8.07 4.40 -33.98
C SER A 72 8.10 4.66 -32.46
N SER A 73 7.91 5.91 -32.00
CA SER A 73 7.92 6.23 -30.56
C SER A 73 6.57 6.06 -29.89
N ALA A 74 5.48 6.34 -30.61
CA ALA A 74 4.10 6.17 -30.09
C ALA A 74 3.77 4.69 -29.93
N GLU A 75 4.02 3.85 -30.95
CA GLU A 75 3.81 2.40 -30.87
C GLU A 75 4.59 1.78 -29.71
N ARG A 76 5.86 2.18 -29.52
CA ARG A 76 6.67 1.71 -28.39
C ARG A 76 6.14 2.18 -27.04
N LEU A 77 5.46 3.33 -26.96
CA LEU A 77 4.83 3.79 -25.73
C LEU A 77 3.59 2.95 -25.41
N GLU A 78 2.75 2.67 -26.41
CA GLU A 78 1.57 1.82 -26.25
C GLU A 78 1.94 0.42 -25.77
N ASP A 79 2.96 -0.20 -26.36
CA ASP A 79 3.49 -1.50 -25.92
C ASP A 79 3.98 -1.48 -24.47
N ARG A 80 4.70 -0.40 -24.05
CA ARG A 80 5.16 -0.26 -22.67
C ARG A 80 4.01 -0.06 -21.69
N VAL A 81 3.00 0.71 -22.06
CA VAL A 81 1.78 0.89 -21.29
C VAL A 81 1.04 -0.44 -21.13
N ALA A 82 0.89 -1.20 -22.21
CA ALA A 82 0.26 -2.53 -22.17
C ALA A 82 1.04 -3.49 -21.24
N GLN A 83 2.37 -3.48 -21.29
CA GLN A 83 3.21 -4.27 -20.38
C GLN A 83 3.06 -3.83 -18.93
N ALA A 84 2.98 -2.52 -18.65
CA ALA A 84 2.77 -1.99 -17.32
C ALA A 84 1.40 -2.39 -16.75
N LEU A 85 0.35 -2.26 -17.54
CA LEU A 85 -1.00 -2.69 -17.15
C LEU A 85 -1.07 -4.20 -16.89
N ALA A 86 -0.44 -5.02 -17.72
CA ALA A 86 -0.37 -6.47 -17.52
C ALA A 86 0.41 -6.83 -16.23
N LEU A 87 1.52 -6.14 -15.95
CA LEU A 87 2.27 -6.29 -14.71
C LEU A 87 1.41 -5.96 -13.48
N ILE A 88 0.73 -4.81 -13.50
CA ILE A 88 -0.11 -4.35 -12.38
C ILE A 88 -1.28 -5.30 -12.16
N ASP A 89 -1.91 -5.77 -13.22
CA ASP A 89 -3.02 -6.73 -13.14
C ASP A 89 -2.57 -8.08 -12.54
N GLY A 90 -1.40 -8.58 -12.94
CA GLY A 90 -0.80 -9.78 -12.36
C GLY A 90 -0.52 -9.64 -10.86
N VAL A 91 0.04 -8.51 -10.44
CA VAL A 91 0.31 -8.21 -9.03
C VAL A 91 -1.00 -8.03 -8.25
N ARG A 92 -1.98 -7.33 -8.82
CA ARG A 92 -3.33 -7.17 -8.24
C ARG A 92 -3.99 -8.52 -8.02
N THR A 93 -3.95 -9.40 -8.99
CA THR A 93 -4.51 -10.75 -8.89
C THR A 93 -3.84 -11.55 -7.78
N LEU A 94 -2.51 -11.50 -7.70
CA LEU A 94 -1.74 -12.18 -6.65
C LEU A 94 -2.13 -11.67 -5.24
N TRP A 95 -2.10 -10.35 -5.03
CA TRP A 95 -2.40 -9.78 -3.72
C TRP A 95 -3.89 -9.90 -3.33
N SER A 96 -4.80 -9.86 -4.30
CA SER A 96 -6.22 -10.16 -4.09
C SER A 96 -6.44 -11.62 -3.66
N GLY A 97 -5.67 -12.55 -4.23
CA GLY A 97 -5.66 -13.94 -3.79
C GLY A 97 -5.24 -14.09 -2.34
N TRP A 98 -4.16 -13.40 -1.92
CA TRP A 98 -3.71 -13.42 -0.53
C TRP A 98 -4.73 -12.80 0.43
N LEU A 99 -5.37 -11.68 0.05
CA LEU A 99 -6.40 -11.04 0.87
C LEU A 99 -7.65 -11.92 1.02
N ARG A 100 -8.02 -12.68 -0.01
CA ARG A 100 -9.20 -13.56 0.02
C ARG A 100 -9.02 -14.73 0.97
N ASP A 101 -7.81 -15.25 1.08
CA ASP A 101 -7.49 -16.40 1.91
C ASP A 101 -6.17 -16.17 2.65
N VAL A 102 -6.24 -15.33 3.69
CA VAL A 102 -5.09 -14.96 4.53
C VAL A 102 -4.64 -16.14 5.40
N GLU A 103 -5.58 -17.01 5.82
CA GLU A 103 -5.34 -18.05 6.82
C GLU A 103 -4.14 -18.95 6.52
N PRO A 104 -4.05 -19.61 5.34
CA PRO A 104 -2.91 -20.48 5.05
C PRO A 104 -1.58 -19.72 4.87
N LEU A 105 -1.65 -18.40 4.69
CA LEU A 105 -0.48 -17.54 4.45
C LEU A 105 -0.09 -16.71 5.67
N PHE A 106 -0.90 -16.77 6.75
CA PHE A 106 -0.76 -15.88 7.91
C PHE A 106 0.65 -15.91 8.50
N ALA A 107 1.18 -17.08 8.80
CA ALA A 107 2.51 -17.21 9.38
C ALA A 107 3.61 -16.60 8.49
N GLN A 108 3.53 -16.80 7.17
CA GLN A 108 4.51 -16.28 6.22
C GLN A 108 4.39 -14.75 6.03
N LEU A 109 3.17 -14.22 6.11
CA LEU A 109 2.92 -12.78 6.05
C LEU A 109 3.35 -12.10 7.35
N GLN A 110 3.16 -12.76 8.50
CA GLN A 110 3.54 -12.29 9.83
C GLN A 110 5.05 -12.25 10.01
N ASP A 111 5.77 -13.31 9.67
CA ASP A 111 7.24 -13.39 9.77
C ASP A 111 7.97 -12.69 8.61
N HIS A 112 7.20 -12.17 7.65
CA HIS A 112 7.67 -11.48 6.45
C HIS A 112 8.48 -12.33 5.46
N SER A 113 8.44 -13.66 5.52
CA SER A 113 8.98 -14.53 4.48
C SER A 113 8.18 -14.40 3.16
N LEU A 114 6.88 -14.07 3.27
CA LEU A 114 6.04 -13.64 2.16
C LEU A 114 5.69 -12.15 2.30
N ARG A 115 5.95 -11.33 1.28
CA ARG A 115 5.74 -9.89 1.33
C ARG A 115 5.11 -9.34 0.06
N ALA A 116 4.02 -8.59 0.20
CA ALA A 116 3.53 -7.71 -0.85
C ALA A 116 4.43 -6.46 -0.93
N SER A 117 5.27 -6.38 -1.94
CA SER A 117 6.33 -5.38 -2.04
C SER A 117 6.18 -4.48 -3.26
N TRP A 118 5.90 -3.19 -3.03
CA TRP A 118 6.01 -2.16 -4.06
C TRP A 118 7.36 -2.17 -4.78
N LYS A 119 8.45 -2.26 -4.01
CA LYS A 119 9.81 -2.15 -4.56
C LYS A 119 10.11 -3.24 -5.57
N THR A 120 9.86 -4.50 -5.19
CA THR A 120 10.31 -5.66 -5.98
C THR A 120 9.27 -6.12 -7.00
N GLN A 121 7.98 -5.99 -6.69
CA GLN A 121 6.92 -6.54 -7.55
C GLN A 121 6.35 -5.51 -8.54
N ILE A 122 6.51 -4.21 -8.28
CA ILE A 122 6.00 -3.16 -9.17
C ILE A 122 7.11 -2.20 -9.62
N ARG A 123 7.79 -1.51 -8.68
CA ARG A 123 8.72 -0.43 -9.03
C ARG A 123 9.87 -0.91 -9.91
N GLN A 124 10.56 -1.97 -9.52
CA GLN A 124 11.70 -2.48 -10.28
C GLN A 124 11.30 -2.96 -11.68
N PRO A 125 10.23 -3.76 -11.88
CA PRO A 125 9.74 -4.08 -13.21
C PRO A 125 9.32 -2.86 -14.03
N LEU A 126 8.62 -1.87 -13.44
CA LEU A 126 8.30 -0.62 -14.14
C LEU A 126 9.53 0.14 -14.61
N GLN A 127 10.61 0.15 -13.82
CA GLN A 127 11.88 0.76 -14.23
C GLN A 127 12.53 0.06 -15.43
N GLN A 128 12.30 -1.23 -15.60
CA GLN A 128 12.76 -1.98 -16.78
C GLN A 128 11.88 -1.67 -17.99
N ILE A 129 10.55 -1.65 -17.81
CA ILE A 129 9.60 -1.32 -18.88
C ILE A 129 9.83 0.12 -19.37
N PHE A 130 9.94 1.07 -18.48
CA PHE A 130 10.13 2.50 -18.77
C PHE A 130 11.61 2.91 -18.63
N SER A 131 12.52 2.17 -19.25
CA SER A 131 13.95 2.53 -19.27
C SER A 131 14.21 3.71 -20.21
N GLY A 132 15.06 4.63 -19.77
CA GLY A 132 15.50 5.81 -20.52
C GLY A 132 14.98 7.13 -19.96
N VAL A 133 15.74 8.21 -20.22
CA VAL A 133 15.52 9.56 -19.64
C VAL A 133 14.14 10.13 -19.97
N ALA A 134 13.61 9.83 -21.17
CA ALA A 134 12.29 10.28 -21.59
C ALA A 134 11.15 9.78 -20.68
N PHE A 135 11.34 8.66 -19.99
CA PHE A 135 10.33 8.04 -19.12
C PHE A 135 10.52 8.34 -17.63
N GLU A 136 11.55 9.10 -17.25
CA GLU A 136 11.74 9.51 -15.86
C GLU A 136 10.51 10.20 -15.24
N PRO A 137 9.78 11.09 -15.95
CA PRO A 137 8.55 11.69 -15.41
C PRO A 137 7.44 10.67 -15.13
N VAL A 138 7.30 9.61 -15.95
CA VAL A 138 6.36 8.52 -15.72
C VAL A 138 6.70 7.80 -14.41
N LEU A 139 7.96 7.41 -14.24
CA LEU A 139 8.42 6.73 -13.02
C LEU A 139 8.32 7.62 -11.78
N LYS A 140 8.57 8.92 -11.94
CA LYS A 140 8.38 9.90 -10.85
C LYS A 140 6.93 9.98 -10.42
N GLU A 141 5.98 10.00 -11.37
CA GLU A 141 4.55 10.02 -11.05
C GLU A 141 4.10 8.69 -10.39
N CYS A 142 4.57 7.53 -10.87
CA CYS A 142 4.30 6.25 -10.20
C CYS A 142 4.78 6.26 -8.73
N ASN A 143 5.95 6.84 -8.45
CA ASN A 143 6.43 6.99 -7.07
C ASN A 143 5.55 7.98 -6.27
N ALA A 144 5.08 9.08 -6.88
CA ALA A 144 4.19 10.04 -6.25
C ALA A 144 2.84 9.41 -5.89
N ILE A 145 2.27 8.60 -6.80
CA ILE A 145 1.06 7.80 -6.55
C ILE A 145 1.27 6.87 -5.37
N HIS A 146 2.36 6.10 -5.35
CA HIS A 146 2.69 5.22 -4.23
C HIS A 146 2.77 5.98 -2.90
N GLN A 147 3.45 7.14 -2.86
CA GLN A 147 3.55 7.95 -1.64
C GLN A 147 2.20 8.49 -1.19
N ARG A 148 1.34 8.87 -2.12
CA ARG A 148 -0.02 9.36 -1.85
C ARG A 148 -0.89 8.27 -1.23
N VAL A 149 -0.92 7.09 -1.84
CA VAL A 149 -1.66 5.93 -1.31
C VAL A 149 -1.11 5.46 0.05
N LEU A 150 0.22 5.48 0.22
CA LEU A 150 0.85 5.09 1.48
C LEU A 150 0.48 6.02 2.64
N LYS A 151 0.24 7.30 2.39
CA LYS A 151 -0.20 8.26 3.41
C LYS A 151 -1.61 7.97 3.94
N GLY A 152 -2.50 7.44 3.10
CA GLY A 152 -3.85 7.01 3.48
C GLY A 152 -3.91 5.62 4.15
N ARG A 153 -2.76 5.01 4.49
CA ARG A 153 -2.71 3.69 5.11
C ARG A 153 -3.26 3.71 6.54
N VAL A 154 -4.29 2.89 6.77
CA VAL A 154 -4.81 2.59 8.11
C VAL A 154 -4.05 1.40 8.71
N TRP A 155 -3.81 1.42 10.01
CA TRP A 155 -3.19 0.33 10.75
C TRP A 155 -3.52 0.44 12.24
N VAL A 156 -3.54 -0.69 12.94
CA VAL A 156 -3.80 -0.77 14.38
C VAL A 156 -2.48 -0.87 15.14
N ALA A 157 -2.22 0.08 16.02
CA ALA A 157 -1.09 0.02 16.94
C ALA A 157 -1.53 -0.54 18.29
N LEU A 158 -0.77 -1.48 18.81
CA LEU A 158 -0.94 -2.01 20.16
C LEU A 158 0.05 -1.38 21.13
N HIS A 159 -0.46 -1.05 22.31
CA HIS A 159 0.35 -0.80 23.49
C HIS A 159 -0.20 -1.64 24.65
N MET A 160 0.63 -2.50 25.22
CA MET A 160 0.19 -3.45 26.24
C MET A 160 0.95 -3.25 27.55
N HIS A 161 0.22 -3.39 28.65
CA HIS A 161 0.78 -3.68 29.97
C HIS A 161 0.62 -5.20 30.21
N ALA A 162 1.58 -5.98 29.71
CA ALA A 162 1.47 -7.44 29.67
C ALA A 162 1.34 -8.11 31.05
N GLY A 163 1.68 -7.41 32.14
CA GLY A 163 1.57 -7.93 33.51
C GLY A 163 0.15 -7.98 34.07
N ASP A 164 -0.74 -7.13 33.60
CA ASP A 164 -2.13 -6.98 34.08
C ASP A 164 -3.20 -7.17 33.01
N GLY A 165 -2.80 -7.49 31.79
CA GLY A 165 -3.72 -7.74 30.67
C GLY A 165 -4.34 -6.47 30.04
N ASN A 166 -3.91 -5.27 30.46
CA ASN A 166 -4.40 -4.04 29.87
C ASN A 166 -3.81 -3.82 28.47
N VAL A 167 -4.68 -3.63 27.50
CA VAL A 167 -4.32 -3.38 26.09
C VAL A 167 -4.97 -2.11 25.60
N HIS A 168 -4.13 -1.22 25.05
CA HIS A 168 -4.55 -0.01 24.38
C HIS A 168 -4.40 -0.18 22.87
N THR A 169 -5.49 -0.21 22.15
CA THR A 169 -5.50 -0.17 20.68
C THR A 169 -5.61 1.26 20.20
N ASN A 170 -4.79 1.60 19.22
CA ASN A 170 -4.75 2.93 18.64
C ASN A 170 -4.78 2.84 17.13
N ILE A 171 -5.76 3.46 16.49
CA ILE A 171 -5.82 3.62 15.05
C ILE A 171 -5.53 5.09 14.74
N PRO A 172 -4.32 5.43 14.25
CA PRO A 172 -4.01 6.79 13.84
C PRO A 172 -4.73 7.11 12.53
N VAL A 173 -5.49 8.20 12.50
CA VAL A 173 -6.21 8.67 11.33
C VAL A 173 -5.89 10.14 11.06
N ASN A 174 -5.93 10.54 9.79
CA ASN A 174 -5.89 11.94 9.41
C ASN A 174 -7.33 12.48 9.40
N SER A 175 -7.60 13.53 10.20
CA SER A 175 -8.92 14.14 10.30
C SER A 175 -9.44 14.73 8.98
N ASP A 176 -8.55 15.04 8.06
CA ASP A 176 -8.89 15.63 6.77
C ASP A 176 -9.13 14.56 5.68
N ASP A 177 -8.98 13.27 6.02
CA ASP A 177 -9.16 12.13 5.12
C ASP A 177 -10.37 11.29 5.56
N TYR A 178 -11.51 11.56 4.94
CA TYR A 178 -12.78 10.91 5.27
C TYR A 178 -12.77 9.41 4.96
N GLU A 179 -12.11 8.99 3.89
CA GLU A 179 -12.01 7.58 3.52
C GLU A 179 -11.16 6.81 4.53
N MET A 180 -10.06 7.41 4.98
CA MET A 180 -9.22 6.84 6.04
C MET A 180 -10.01 6.72 7.36
N LEU A 181 -10.86 7.72 7.67
CA LEU A 181 -11.71 7.71 8.85
C LEU A 181 -12.72 6.57 8.81
N GLN A 182 -13.41 6.38 7.68
CA GLN A 182 -14.35 5.27 7.49
C GLN A 182 -13.66 3.90 7.56
N ALA A 183 -12.50 3.75 6.94
CA ALA A 183 -11.72 2.51 6.99
C ALA A 183 -11.29 2.18 8.43
N ALA A 184 -10.95 3.21 9.23
CA ALA A 184 -10.57 3.04 10.62
C ALA A 184 -11.76 2.64 11.53
N HIS A 185 -12.97 3.09 11.23
CA HIS A 185 -14.18 2.65 11.96
C HIS A 185 -14.61 1.21 11.62
N GLY A 186 -14.19 0.68 10.48
CA GLY A 186 -14.48 -0.69 10.05
C GLY A 186 -13.39 -1.72 10.42
N ALA A 187 -12.29 -1.27 11.03
CA ALA A 187 -11.18 -2.12 11.46
C ALA A 187 -11.32 -2.54 12.92
#